data_e08d4f189de6c57de872fca3440917a3
#
_entry.id   e08d4f189de6c57de872fca3440917a3
#
_cell.length_a   1.000
_cell.length_b   1.000
_cell.length_c   1.000
_cell.angle_alpha   90.00
_cell.angle_beta   90.00
_cell.angle_gamma   90.00
#
_symmetry.space_group_name_H-M   'P 1'
#
loop_
_entity.id
_entity.type
_entity.pdbx_description
1 polymer ?
#
loop_
_entity_poly.entity_id
_entity_poly.type
_entity_poly.pdbx_seq_one_letter_code
_entity_poly.pdbx_strand_id
1 'polypeptide(L)'
;MEVVAVVLSVGRERVDEFERGFREHELPVWRDLHERGLLERAYLNRLDISTAPVDGAQQYLVVAVFTTGEGHHAHDSHPGFQAWNAIADTYQIADAMAFGGETIVALDAPAS
;
A
#
# COMPACT_ATOMS: atom_id res chain seq x y z
N MET A 1 -16.26 -0.73 5.31
CA MET A 1 -14.82 -0.43 5.11
C MET A 1 -14.34 -1.06 3.82
N GLU A 2 -13.62 -0.32 3.04
CA GLU A 2 -13.02 -0.82 1.81
C GLU A 2 -11.56 -1.17 2.03
N VAL A 3 -11.17 -2.39 1.64
CA VAL A 3 -9.80 -2.86 1.75
C VAL A 3 -9.18 -2.88 0.36
N VAL A 4 -7.98 -2.33 0.25
CA VAL A 4 -7.16 -2.42 -0.96
C VAL A 4 -5.88 -3.13 -0.58
N ALA A 5 -5.50 -4.14 -1.35
CA ALA A 5 -4.26 -4.88 -1.17
C ALA A 5 -3.50 -4.91 -2.49
N VAL A 6 -2.21 -4.57 -2.44
CA VAL A 6 -1.36 -4.52 -3.63
C VAL A 6 -0.08 -5.28 -3.36
N VAL A 7 0.26 -6.20 -4.25
CA VAL A 7 1.55 -6.90 -4.21
C VAL A 7 2.50 -6.22 -5.17
N LEU A 8 3.63 -5.78 -4.64
CA LEU A 8 4.71 -5.13 -5.39
C LEU A 8 5.92 -6.07 -5.43
N SER A 9 6.58 -6.15 -6.58
CA SER A 9 7.78 -6.96 -6.78
C SER A 9 8.96 -6.04 -7.07
N VAL A 10 9.74 -5.73 -6.05
CA VAL A 10 10.84 -4.77 -6.11
C VAL A 10 12.16 -5.50 -6.34
N GLY A 11 12.99 -5.00 -7.27
CA GLY A 11 14.31 -5.56 -7.50
C GLY A 11 15.13 -5.57 -6.20
N ARG A 12 15.79 -6.70 -5.89
CA ARG A 12 16.46 -6.89 -4.60
C ARG A 12 17.53 -5.83 -4.33
N GLU A 13 18.19 -5.35 -5.35
CA GLU A 13 19.23 -4.32 -5.23
C GLU A 13 18.65 -2.93 -4.94
N ARG A 14 17.33 -2.75 -5.08
CA ARG A 14 16.65 -1.48 -4.89
C ARG A 14 15.76 -1.43 -3.64
N VAL A 15 15.82 -2.46 -2.79
CA VAL A 15 14.96 -2.59 -1.61
C VAL A 15 15.14 -1.41 -0.64
N ASP A 16 16.38 -1.04 -0.34
CA ASP A 16 16.62 0.06 0.62
C ASP A 16 16.11 1.39 0.11
N GLU A 17 16.30 1.68 -1.17
CA GLU A 17 15.77 2.89 -1.79
C GLU A 17 14.25 2.92 -1.77
N PHE A 18 13.64 1.78 -2.11
CA PHE A 18 12.19 1.66 -2.14
C PHE A 18 11.59 1.91 -0.75
N GLU A 19 12.12 1.25 0.28
CA GLU A 19 11.57 1.39 1.64
C GLU A 19 11.76 2.80 2.18
N ARG A 20 12.89 3.43 1.89
CA ARG A 20 13.13 4.82 2.27
C ARG A 20 12.15 5.75 1.57
N GLY A 21 12.01 5.60 0.26
CA GLY A 21 11.10 6.42 -0.53
C GLY A 21 9.65 6.26 -0.10
N PHE A 22 9.24 5.04 0.25
CA PHE A 22 7.90 4.79 0.75
C PHE A 22 7.63 5.59 2.03
N ARG A 23 8.57 5.57 2.98
CA ARG A 23 8.45 6.34 4.21
C ARG A 23 8.44 7.85 3.97
N GLU A 24 9.22 8.32 3.02
CA GLU A 24 9.34 9.76 2.72
C GLU A 24 8.14 10.30 1.94
N HIS A 25 7.51 9.47 1.10
CA HIS A 25 6.50 9.94 0.13
C HIS A 25 5.10 9.40 0.37
N GLU A 26 4.95 8.10 0.62
CA GLU A 26 3.62 7.50 0.80
C GLU A 26 3.10 7.66 2.22
N LEU A 27 3.96 7.48 3.21
CA LEU A 27 3.54 7.61 4.60
C LEU A 27 2.92 8.98 4.92
N PRO A 28 3.44 10.11 4.41
CA PRO A 28 2.77 11.40 4.59
C PRO A 28 1.38 11.46 3.96
N VAL A 29 1.17 10.79 2.82
CA VAL A 29 -0.16 10.69 2.21
C VAL A 29 -1.11 9.93 3.12
N TRP A 30 -0.66 8.82 3.68
CA TRP A 30 -1.45 8.04 4.64
C TRP A 30 -1.82 8.87 5.87
N ARG A 31 -0.88 9.64 6.40
CA ARG A 31 -1.14 10.52 7.56
C ARG A 31 -2.20 11.57 7.25
N ASP A 32 -2.09 12.21 6.08
CA ASP A 32 -3.08 13.20 5.66
C ASP A 32 -4.47 12.60 5.57
N LEU A 33 -4.61 11.45 4.90
CA LEU A 33 -5.90 10.79 4.75
C LEU A 33 -6.45 10.29 6.09
N HIS A 34 -5.58 9.82 6.97
CA HIS A 34 -5.99 9.38 8.30
C HIS A 34 -6.51 10.55 9.13
N GLU A 35 -5.83 11.69 9.11
CA GLU A 35 -6.28 12.90 9.80
C GLU A 35 -7.61 13.41 9.28
N ARG A 36 -7.88 13.20 8.00
CA ARG A 36 -9.15 13.56 7.37
C ARG A 36 -10.26 12.54 7.59
N GLY A 37 -9.99 11.46 8.32
CA GLY A 37 -10.97 10.41 8.60
C GLY A 37 -11.27 9.49 7.42
N LEU A 38 -10.47 9.51 6.38
CA LEU A 38 -10.68 8.73 5.15
C LEU A 38 -9.92 7.39 5.15
N LEU A 39 -8.84 7.29 5.90
CA LEU A 39 -8.01 6.10 6.01
C LEU A 39 -7.98 5.66 7.46
N GLU A 40 -8.36 4.41 7.71
CA GLU A 40 -8.39 3.87 9.06
C GLU A 40 -7.03 3.35 9.49
N ARG A 41 -6.42 2.55 8.61
CA ARG A 41 -5.08 1.99 8.83
C ARG A 41 -4.46 1.56 7.50
N ALA A 42 -3.15 1.51 7.46
CA ALA A 42 -2.43 1.05 6.29
C ALA A 42 -1.10 0.43 6.70
N TYR A 43 -0.60 -0.49 5.89
CA TYR A 43 0.61 -1.25 6.17
C TYR A 43 1.42 -1.48 4.91
N LEU A 44 2.73 -1.41 5.02
CA LEU A 44 3.65 -1.97 4.04
C LEU A 44 4.31 -3.18 4.70
N ASN A 45 4.10 -4.36 4.14
CA ASN A 45 4.60 -5.62 4.68
C ASN A 45 5.65 -6.21 3.73
N ARG A 46 6.82 -6.55 4.26
CA ARG A 46 7.81 -7.30 3.49
C ARG A 46 7.44 -8.77 3.54
N LEU A 47 7.26 -9.39 2.37
CA LEU A 47 6.82 -10.78 2.30
C LEU A 47 8.01 -11.73 2.33
N ASP A 48 7.88 -12.79 3.11
CA ASP A 48 8.83 -13.92 3.11
C ASP A 48 8.19 -15.21 2.60
N ILE A 49 6.87 -15.20 2.34
CA ILE A 49 6.10 -16.31 1.76
C ILE A 49 5.24 -15.78 0.63
N SER A 50 5.29 -16.44 -0.53
CA SER A 50 4.44 -16.09 -1.65
C SER A 50 4.18 -17.31 -2.52
N THR A 51 2.93 -17.51 -2.95
CA THR A 51 2.57 -18.51 -3.96
C THR A 51 2.72 -17.99 -5.39
N ALA A 52 3.06 -16.70 -5.53
CA ALA A 52 3.31 -16.07 -6.82
C ALA A 52 4.67 -15.35 -6.79
N PRO A 53 5.77 -16.07 -6.54
CA PRO A 53 7.09 -15.44 -6.43
C PRO A 53 7.56 -14.90 -7.78
N VAL A 54 8.43 -13.87 -7.70
CA VAL A 54 9.12 -13.32 -8.87
C VAL A 54 10.62 -13.40 -8.61
N ASP A 55 11.33 -14.03 -9.53
CA ASP A 55 12.79 -14.20 -9.41
C ASP A 55 13.48 -12.83 -9.36
N GLY A 56 14.41 -12.68 -8.43
CA GLY A 56 15.17 -11.45 -8.27
C GLY A 56 14.41 -10.33 -7.53
N ALA A 57 13.21 -10.60 -7.06
CA ALA A 57 12.40 -9.61 -6.36
C ALA A 57 12.32 -9.88 -4.86
N GLN A 58 12.22 -8.80 -4.11
CA GLN A 58 11.61 -8.78 -2.79
C GLN A 58 10.18 -8.32 -2.97
N GLN A 59 9.22 -9.13 -2.58
CA GLN A 59 7.81 -8.77 -2.67
C GLN A 59 7.32 -8.07 -1.41
N TYR A 60 6.36 -7.18 -1.61
CA TYR A 60 5.70 -6.43 -0.54
C TYR A 60 4.20 -6.55 -0.70
N LEU A 61 3.50 -6.56 0.41
CA LEU A 61 2.05 -6.43 0.44
C LEU A 61 1.70 -5.10 1.08
N VAL A 62 1.12 -4.21 0.28
CA VAL A 62 0.53 -2.97 0.78
C VAL A 62 -0.92 -3.25 1.10
N VAL A 63 -1.35 -2.92 2.30
CA VAL A 63 -2.76 -3.05 2.71
C VAL A 63 -3.23 -1.69 3.20
N ALA A 64 -4.33 -1.22 2.65
CA ALA A 64 -4.97 0.02 3.10
C ALA A 64 -6.45 -0.26 3.41
N VAL A 65 -6.90 0.21 4.56
CA VAL A 65 -8.29 0.07 4.99
C VAL A 65 -8.90 1.46 5.04
N PHE A 66 -9.77 1.74 4.08
CA PHE A 66 -10.46 3.03 3.96
C PHE A 66 -11.81 2.95 4.65
N THR A 67 -12.25 4.08 5.20
CA THR A 67 -13.57 4.15 5.83
C THR A 67 -14.70 3.94 4.83
N THR A 68 -14.52 4.50 3.61
CA THR A 68 -15.44 4.33 2.48
C THR A 68 -14.65 4.31 1.17
N GLY A 69 -15.31 4.01 0.05
CA GLY A 69 -14.68 4.08 -1.27
C GLY A 69 -14.20 5.50 -1.65
N GLU A 70 -14.76 6.52 -1.02
CA GLU A 70 -14.30 7.90 -1.18
C GLU A 70 -12.85 8.06 -0.73
N GLY A 71 -12.46 7.39 0.35
CA GLY A 71 -11.08 7.41 0.84
C GLY A 71 -10.10 6.80 -0.15
N HIS A 72 -10.47 5.71 -0.79
CA HIS A 72 -9.66 5.08 -1.84
C HIS A 72 -9.48 6.05 -3.02
N HIS A 73 -10.57 6.67 -3.46
CA HIS A 73 -10.51 7.66 -4.53
C HIS A 73 -9.64 8.87 -4.15
N ALA A 74 -9.76 9.36 -2.92
CA ALA A 74 -8.94 10.46 -2.43
C ALA A 74 -7.45 10.10 -2.38
N HIS A 75 -7.11 8.85 -2.05
CA HIS A 75 -5.74 8.37 -2.10
C HIS A 75 -5.20 8.39 -3.53
N ASP A 76 -5.92 7.80 -4.47
CA ASP A 76 -5.45 7.67 -5.84
C ASP A 76 -5.32 9.02 -6.55
N SER A 77 -6.12 10.00 -6.17
CA SER A 77 -6.05 11.36 -6.71
C SER A 77 -5.13 12.29 -5.92
N HIS A 78 -4.55 11.83 -4.81
CA HIS A 78 -3.66 12.65 -3.99
C HIS A 78 -2.38 12.98 -4.76
N PRO A 79 -1.98 14.26 -4.86
CA PRO A 79 -0.77 14.64 -5.61
C PRO A 79 0.50 13.96 -5.10
N GLY A 80 0.61 13.78 -3.79
CA GLY A 80 1.75 13.11 -3.17
C GLY A 80 1.84 11.65 -3.59
N PHE A 81 0.71 10.95 -3.65
CA PHE A 81 0.68 9.58 -4.14
C PHE A 81 1.04 9.50 -5.62
N GLN A 82 0.48 10.37 -6.44
CA GLN A 82 0.75 10.35 -7.88
C GLN A 82 2.23 10.57 -8.18
N ALA A 83 2.86 11.51 -7.49
CA ALA A 83 4.30 11.76 -7.62
C ALA A 83 5.12 10.55 -7.17
N TRP A 84 4.77 9.94 -6.03
CA TRP A 84 5.46 8.76 -5.52
C TRP A 84 5.26 7.55 -6.43
N ASN A 85 4.05 7.34 -6.92
CA ASN A 85 3.75 6.18 -7.76
C ASN A 85 4.60 6.17 -9.04
N ALA A 86 4.85 7.33 -9.62
CA ALA A 86 5.70 7.44 -10.80
C ALA A 86 7.16 7.02 -10.49
N ILE A 87 7.65 7.34 -9.30
CA ILE A 87 8.99 6.94 -8.84
C ILE A 87 9.01 5.46 -8.48
N ALA A 88 8.01 5.01 -7.70
CA ALA A 88 7.92 3.65 -7.20
C ALA A 88 7.86 2.62 -8.32
N ASP A 89 7.21 2.96 -9.42
CA ASP A 89 7.09 2.08 -10.59
C ASP A 89 8.48 1.69 -11.15
N THR A 90 9.46 2.58 -11.02
CA THR A 90 10.82 2.31 -11.53
C THR A 90 11.56 1.24 -10.73
N TYR A 91 11.13 0.94 -9.51
CA TYR A 91 11.73 -0.09 -8.67
C TYR A 91 11.18 -1.48 -8.93
N GLN A 92 10.01 -1.58 -9.57
CA GLN A 92 9.34 -2.84 -9.80
C GLN A 92 9.89 -3.57 -11.02
N ILE A 93 10.10 -4.88 -10.89
CA ILE A 93 10.59 -5.74 -11.97
C ILE A 93 9.50 -6.65 -12.53
N ALA A 94 8.29 -6.54 -12.01
CA ALA A 94 7.09 -7.21 -12.52
C ALA A 94 5.87 -6.34 -12.23
N ASP A 95 4.79 -6.57 -12.95
CA ASP A 95 3.56 -5.83 -12.77
C ASP A 95 3.00 -6.03 -11.35
N ALA A 96 2.49 -4.97 -10.77
CA ALA A 96 1.81 -5.04 -9.49
C ALA A 96 0.51 -5.83 -9.62
N MET A 97 0.18 -6.57 -8.58
CA MET A 97 -1.13 -7.23 -8.48
C MET A 97 -1.96 -6.45 -7.46
N ALA A 98 -3.14 -6.00 -7.88
CA ALA A 98 -3.99 -5.18 -7.03
C ALA A 98 -5.34 -5.85 -6.82
N PHE A 99 -5.82 -5.78 -5.59
CA PHE A 99 -7.08 -6.36 -5.17
C PHE A 99 -7.83 -5.35 -4.32
N GLY A 100 -9.15 -5.34 -4.45
CA GLY A 100 -9.97 -4.46 -3.63
C GLY A 100 -11.29 -5.13 -3.31
N GLY A 101 -11.86 -4.76 -2.18
CA GLY A 101 -13.14 -5.31 -1.76
C GLY A 101 -13.59 -4.73 -0.46
N GLU A 102 -14.68 -5.27 0.04
CA GLU A 102 -15.31 -4.83 1.27
C GLU A 102 -15.04 -5.84 2.39
N THR A 103 -14.71 -5.35 3.59
CA THR A 103 -14.60 -6.20 4.76
C THR A 103 -15.99 -6.65 5.20
N ILE A 104 -16.23 -7.95 5.20
CA ILE A 104 -17.53 -8.52 5.60
C ILE A 104 -17.47 -9.24 6.95
N VAL A 105 -16.28 -9.62 7.39
CA VAL A 105 -16.05 -10.22 8.72
C VAL A 105 -14.77 -9.66 9.28
N ALA A 106 -14.83 -9.16 10.49
CA ALA A 106 -13.64 -8.62 11.17
C ALA A 106 -13.64 -9.09 12.63
N LEU A 107 -12.44 -9.28 13.15
CA LEU A 107 -12.21 -9.44 14.58
C LEU A 107 -11.42 -8.21 15.04
N ASP A 108 -12.08 -7.28 15.67
CA ASP A 108 -11.47 -6.08 16.20
C ASP A 108 -11.55 -6.08 17.71
N ALA A 109 -10.51 -5.62 18.37
CA ALA A 109 -10.60 -5.35 19.79
C ALA A 109 -11.63 -4.24 20.00
N PRO A 110 -12.69 -4.46 20.76
CA PRO A 110 -13.68 -3.42 20.96
C PRO A 110 -13.03 -2.24 21.66
N ALA A 111 -13.32 -1.06 21.16
CA ALA A 111 -13.01 0.17 21.87
C ALA A 111 -13.99 0.26 23.04
N SER A 112 -13.62 -0.28 24.14
CA SER A 112 -14.47 -0.28 25.32
C SER A 112 -14.45 1.06 26.02
#